data_ef2820600dd104a1a938f1f1b631e269
#
_entry.id   ef2820600dd104a1a938f1f1b631e269
#
_cell.length_a   1.000
_cell.length_b   1.000
_cell.length_c   1.000
_cell.angle_alpha   90.00
_cell.angle_beta   90.00
_cell.angle_gamma   90.00
#
_symmetry.space_group_name_H-M   'P 1'
#
loop_
_entity.id
_entity.type
_entity.pdbx_description
1 polymer ?
#
loop_
_entity_poly.entity_id
_entity_poly.type
_entity_poly.pdbx_seq_one_letter_code
_entity_poly.pdbx_strand_id
1 'polypeptide(L)'
;MTGWIGGACAEPIVVREAVAALRDGQPRFVSLVGESGRAAGRTEGIREHPMTCHSGGTLEIYVEPYLPKPLLLLVGHGPVVETLAALGRAVDYTVEVMGAGAGPDALDRVAITPRTSVVVATHGEEDEDMLERVLATSAGYVSLVASRKRAAAVVEGLRQQGVPVERLGRLKAPAGLDIGAVTPTEIAVSILAEIIQLHRSEKWPVIDSPVPPSAALRPTAARPGMESSASDAGVSAATGPQEVVDPVCGMAVKVATARYRSKVGGRTVYFCCGGCKTKFDAAPDRYPPR
;
A
#
# COMPACT_ATOMS: atom_id res chain seq x y z
N MET A 1 -6.82 10.18 -6.65
CA MET A 1 -7.02 10.96 -5.41
C MET A 1 -8.20 11.88 -5.64
N THR A 2 -9.20 11.80 -4.80
CA THR A 2 -10.40 12.66 -4.86
C THR A 2 -10.48 13.44 -3.54
N GLY A 3 -10.56 14.76 -3.62
CA GLY A 3 -10.62 15.66 -2.47
C GLY A 3 -9.52 16.71 -2.47
N TRP A 4 -9.63 17.67 -1.56
CA TRP A 4 -8.68 18.76 -1.39
C TRP A 4 -8.51 19.06 0.10
N ILE A 5 -7.26 19.12 0.56
CA ILE A 5 -6.94 19.29 1.99
C ILE A 5 -6.63 20.76 2.32
N GLY A 6 -6.66 21.63 1.33
CA GLY A 6 -6.39 23.06 1.52
C GLY A 6 -4.89 23.40 1.63
N GLY A 7 -4.42 24.24 0.72
CA GLY A 7 -3.08 24.85 0.75
C GLY A 7 -1.93 23.91 0.32
N ALA A 8 -1.08 24.44 -0.57
CA ALA A 8 0.07 23.74 -1.13
C ALA A 8 1.13 23.33 -0.07
N CYS A 9 1.07 23.84 1.15
CA CYS A 9 2.02 23.53 2.21
C CYS A 9 1.63 22.27 3.00
N ALA A 10 0.32 22.02 3.18
CA ALA A 10 -0.19 20.89 3.95
C ALA A 10 -0.28 19.60 3.12
N GLU A 11 -0.73 19.71 1.87
CA GLU A 11 -1.04 18.58 1.00
C GLU A 11 0.12 17.57 0.83
N PRO A 12 1.38 17.96 0.55
CA PRO A 12 2.47 17.00 0.39
C PRO A 12 2.78 16.22 1.67
N ILE A 13 2.62 16.88 2.83
CA ILE A 13 2.86 16.24 4.13
C ILE A 13 1.78 15.21 4.39
N VAL A 14 0.52 15.59 4.20
CA VAL A 14 -0.62 14.68 4.42
C VAL A 14 -0.60 13.51 3.44
N VAL A 15 -0.28 13.74 2.17
CA VAL A 15 -0.14 12.66 1.18
C VAL A 15 0.98 11.69 1.58
N ARG A 16 2.12 12.17 2.03
CA ARG A 16 3.22 11.33 2.51
C ARG A 16 2.79 10.48 3.70
N GLU A 17 2.12 11.08 4.69
CA GLU A 17 1.63 10.37 5.86
C GLU A 17 0.50 9.37 5.50
N ALA A 18 -0.37 9.73 4.56
CA ALA A 18 -1.40 8.83 4.04
C ALA A 18 -0.81 7.61 3.30
N VAL A 19 0.20 7.83 2.45
CA VAL A 19 0.91 6.72 1.78
C VAL A 19 1.60 5.83 2.80
N ALA A 20 2.21 6.41 3.82
CA ALA A 20 2.85 5.63 4.87
C ALA A 20 1.81 4.88 5.73
N ALA A 21 0.62 5.46 6.01
CA ALA A 21 -0.48 4.76 6.68
C ALA A 21 -1.02 3.59 5.86
N LEU A 22 -1.13 3.76 4.52
CA LEU A 22 -1.52 2.67 3.62
C LEU A 22 -0.49 1.53 3.60
N ARG A 23 0.79 1.85 3.77
CA ARG A 23 1.87 0.86 3.79
C ARG A 23 1.85 -0.01 5.05
N ASP A 24 1.77 0.62 6.23
CA ASP A 24 1.85 -0.11 7.50
C ASP A 24 0.47 -0.46 8.10
N GLY A 25 -0.61 0.03 7.48
CA GLY A 25 -1.97 -0.24 7.94
C GLY A 25 -2.32 0.42 9.26
N GLN A 26 -1.53 1.40 9.72
CA GLN A 26 -1.74 2.06 11.00
C GLN A 26 -2.34 3.46 10.82
N PRO A 27 -3.40 3.79 11.57
CA PRO A 27 -3.93 5.15 11.60
C PRO A 27 -2.92 6.10 12.23
N ARG A 28 -3.03 7.39 11.89
CA ARG A 28 -2.09 8.42 12.35
C ARG A 28 -2.79 9.72 12.67
N PHE A 29 -2.37 10.32 13.78
CA PHE A 29 -2.61 11.73 14.02
C PHE A 29 -1.44 12.55 13.50
N VAL A 30 -1.74 13.52 12.64
CA VAL A 30 -0.77 14.40 12.00
C VAL A 30 -1.10 15.83 12.41
N SER A 31 -0.17 16.51 13.06
CA SER A 31 -0.27 17.93 13.43
C SER A 31 0.66 18.75 12.54
N LEU A 32 0.09 19.70 11.81
CA LEU A 32 0.82 20.66 10.99
C LEU A 32 0.90 21.96 11.75
N VAL A 33 2.10 22.34 12.21
CA VAL A 33 2.31 23.46 13.12
C VAL A 33 2.95 24.63 12.39
N GLY A 34 2.29 25.79 12.38
CA GLY A 34 2.84 27.04 11.87
C GLY A 34 3.93 27.60 12.78
N GLU A 35 4.68 28.62 12.29
CA GLU A 35 5.79 29.22 13.05
C GLU A 35 5.38 29.75 14.43
N SER A 36 4.14 30.19 14.59
CA SER A 36 3.59 30.70 15.87
C SER A 36 3.02 29.62 16.80
N GLY A 37 2.89 28.38 16.34
CA GLY A 37 2.21 27.31 17.09
C GLY A 37 3.13 26.36 17.88
N ARG A 38 4.44 26.57 17.87
CA ARG A 38 5.45 25.67 18.47
C ARG A 38 5.47 25.56 20.00
N ALA A 39 4.50 26.11 20.71
CA ALA A 39 4.48 26.16 22.17
C ALA A 39 3.70 25.02 22.86
N ALA A 40 2.99 24.16 22.14
CA ALA A 40 2.32 23.02 22.76
C ALA A 40 3.29 21.83 22.83
N GLY A 41 3.51 21.31 24.05
CA GLY A 41 4.39 20.17 24.29
C GLY A 41 4.03 18.98 23.41
N ARG A 42 5.06 18.20 23.03
CA ARG A 42 4.91 16.98 22.23
C ARG A 42 3.85 16.07 22.86
N THR A 43 2.74 15.89 22.18
CA THR A 43 1.71 14.94 22.59
C THR A 43 2.10 13.56 22.07
N GLU A 44 2.19 12.60 22.94
CA GLU A 44 2.54 11.22 22.61
C GLU A 44 1.55 10.66 21.57
N GLY A 45 2.07 10.08 20.48
CA GLY A 45 1.25 9.53 19.40
C GLY A 45 0.88 10.49 18.27
N ILE A 46 1.22 11.80 18.38
CA ILE A 46 0.97 12.79 17.32
C ILE A 46 2.26 13.02 16.52
N ARG A 47 2.17 12.93 15.20
CA ARG A 47 3.27 13.25 14.28
C ARG A 47 3.24 14.72 13.92
N GLU A 48 4.13 15.49 14.50
CA GLU A 48 4.23 16.93 14.25
C GLU A 48 5.10 17.22 13.02
N HIS A 49 4.58 18.05 12.12
CA HIS A 49 5.31 18.55 10.96
C HIS A 49 5.24 20.07 10.90
N PRO A 50 6.37 20.76 10.66
CA PRO A 50 6.36 22.22 10.52
C PRO A 50 5.68 22.62 9.21
N MET A 51 4.74 23.58 9.29
CA MET A 51 4.22 24.28 8.12
C MET A 51 5.09 25.49 7.79
N THR A 52 5.47 25.62 6.51
CA THR A 52 6.30 26.73 6.03
C THR A 52 5.48 27.92 5.52
N CYS A 53 4.15 27.86 5.60
CA CYS A 53 3.27 28.95 5.15
C CYS A 53 2.96 29.93 6.29
N HIS A 54 2.62 31.18 5.92
CA HIS A 54 2.31 32.28 6.83
C HIS A 54 0.98 32.10 7.60
N SER A 55 0.26 31.03 7.42
CA SER A 55 -0.94 30.72 8.20
C SER A 55 -0.52 30.40 9.62
N GLY A 56 -0.57 31.39 10.50
CA GLY A 56 -0.38 31.14 11.93
C GLY A 56 -1.50 30.23 12.42
N GLY A 57 -1.15 29.08 13.00
CA GLY A 57 -2.10 28.12 13.53
C GLY A 57 -1.59 26.69 13.44
N THR A 58 -2.37 25.78 14.00
CA THR A 58 -2.14 24.34 13.96
C THR A 58 -3.29 23.68 13.23
N LEU A 59 -2.98 22.76 12.32
CA LEU A 59 -3.95 21.92 11.65
C LEU A 59 -3.73 20.48 12.10
N GLU A 60 -4.73 19.88 12.73
CA GLU A 60 -4.72 18.48 13.15
C GLU A 60 -5.54 17.64 12.18
N ILE A 61 -4.95 16.54 11.71
CA ILE A 61 -5.55 15.64 10.73
C ILE A 61 -5.43 14.21 11.23
N TYR A 62 -6.56 13.51 11.26
CA TYR A 62 -6.57 12.06 11.47
C TYR A 62 -6.53 11.37 10.11
N VAL A 63 -5.54 10.52 9.91
CA VAL A 63 -5.36 9.72 8.70
C VAL A 63 -5.68 8.26 9.04
N GLU A 64 -6.76 7.75 8.48
CA GLU A 64 -7.19 6.36 8.64
C GLU A 64 -7.01 5.61 7.32
N PRO A 65 -6.17 4.54 7.28
CA PRO A 65 -6.00 3.75 6.07
C PRO A 65 -7.19 2.78 5.90
N TYR A 66 -7.87 2.87 4.77
CA TYR A 66 -8.86 1.87 4.39
C TYR A 66 -8.21 0.86 3.45
N LEU A 67 -7.89 -0.32 3.99
CA LEU A 67 -7.25 -1.39 3.25
C LEU A 67 -8.28 -2.46 2.85
N PRO A 68 -8.18 -3.04 1.64
CA PRO A 68 -9.00 -4.19 1.29
C PRO A 68 -8.71 -5.34 2.27
N LYS A 69 -9.75 -6.14 2.55
CA LYS A 69 -9.60 -7.34 3.39
C LYS A 69 -8.50 -8.25 2.82
N PRO A 70 -7.63 -8.82 3.67
CA PRO A 70 -6.63 -9.77 3.21
C PRO A 70 -7.32 -11.02 2.64
N LEU A 71 -6.72 -11.62 1.62
CA LEU A 71 -7.21 -12.85 1.01
C LEU A 71 -6.62 -14.06 1.73
N LEU A 72 -7.49 -14.99 2.12
CA LEU A 72 -7.15 -16.34 2.55
C LEU A 72 -7.58 -17.32 1.47
N LEU A 73 -6.62 -17.81 0.70
CA LEU A 73 -6.83 -18.82 -0.33
C LEU A 73 -6.56 -20.20 0.26
N LEU A 74 -7.57 -21.04 0.26
CA LEU A 74 -7.50 -22.42 0.74
C LEU A 74 -7.54 -23.35 -0.46
N VAL A 75 -6.50 -24.17 -0.61
CA VAL A 75 -6.40 -25.15 -1.70
C VAL A 75 -6.57 -26.54 -1.13
N GLY A 76 -7.60 -27.23 -1.55
CA GLY A 76 -7.92 -28.58 -1.07
C GLY A 76 -9.33 -28.69 -0.50
N HIS A 77 -9.55 -29.68 0.34
CA HIS A 77 -10.84 -30.00 0.93
C HIS A 77 -10.70 -30.63 2.32
N GLY A 78 -11.83 -30.87 2.98
CA GLY A 78 -11.91 -31.57 4.26
C GLY A 78 -12.03 -30.65 5.47
N PRO A 79 -12.11 -31.26 6.68
CA PRO A 79 -12.52 -30.54 7.89
C PRO A 79 -11.61 -29.38 8.30
N VAL A 80 -10.30 -29.44 8.01
CA VAL A 80 -9.39 -28.30 8.27
C VAL A 80 -9.72 -27.12 7.38
N VAL A 81 -9.95 -27.37 6.07
CA VAL A 81 -10.29 -26.34 5.09
C VAL A 81 -11.63 -25.68 5.42
N GLU A 82 -12.64 -26.47 5.73
CA GLU A 82 -13.98 -25.99 6.08
C GLU A 82 -13.95 -25.12 7.35
N THR A 83 -13.27 -25.62 8.39
CA THR A 83 -13.13 -24.87 9.65
C THR A 83 -12.32 -23.60 9.44
N LEU A 84 -11.20 -23.68 8.74
CA LEU A 84 -10.35 -22.51 8.47
C LEU A 84 -11.09 -21.45 7.62
N ALA A 85 -11.91 -21.90 6.66
CA ALA A 85 -12.77 -21.01 5.87
C ALA A 85 -13.80 -20.28 6.75
N ALA A 86 -14.44 -20.97 7.67
CA ALA A 86 -15.40 -20.37 8.60
C ALA A 86 -14.73 -19.37 9.54
N LEU A 87 -13.61 -19.75 10.15
CA LEU A 87 -12.83 -18.89 11.04
C LEU A 87 -12.27 -17.66 10.31
N GLY A 88 -11.72 -17.83 9.11
CA GLY A 88 -11.19 -16.73 8.30
C GLY A 88 -12.26 -15.66 8.00
N ARG A 89 -13.47 -16.09 7.63
CA ARG A 89 -14.58 -15.17 7.40
C ARG A 89 -15.00 -14.43 8.69
N ALA A 90 -14.98 -15.12 9.83
CA ALA A 90 -15.32 -14.53 11.12
C ALA A 90 -14.33 -13.45 11.60
N VAL A 91 -13.09 -13.48 11.12
CA VAL A 91 -12.04 -12.50 11.43
C VAL A 91 -11.68 -11.59 10.25
N ASP A 92 -12.66 -11.33 9.39
CA ASP A 92 -12.60 -10.34 8.31
C ASP A 92 -11.61 -10.62 7.16
N TYR A 93 -11.29 -11.89 6.87
CA TYR A 93 -10.63 -12.28 5.63
C TYR A 93 -11.64 -12.44 4.50
N THR A 94 -11.24 -12.06 3.28
CA THR A 94 -11.85 -12.61 2.07
C THR A 94 -11.37 -14.05 1.93
N VAL A 95 -12.28 -15.01 1.88
CA VAL A 95 -11.90 -16.43 1.82
C VAL A 95 -12.33 -17.03 0.48
N GLU A 96 -11.36 -17.53 -0.26
CA GLU A 96 -11.57 -18.34 -1.45
C GLU A 96 -11.14 -19.78 -1.19
N VAL A 97 -11.96 -20.73 -1.64
CA VAL A 97 -11.65 -22.18 -1.53
C VAL A 97 -11.55 -22.76 -2.93
N MET A 98 -10.39 -23.30 -3.22
CA MET A 98 -10.08 -24.00 -4.45
C MET A 98 -10.08 -25.50 -4.18
N GLY A 99 -11.02 -26.24 -4.77
CA GLY A 99 -11.13 -27.69 -4.55
C GLY A 99 -9.92 -28.48 -5.06
N ALA A 100 -9.71 -29.66 -4.50
CA ALA A 100 -8.76 -30.61 -5.05
C ALA A 100 -9.17 -30.95 -6.50
N GLY A 101 -8.25 -30.90 -7.44
CA GLY A 101 -8.51 -31.11 -8.88
C GLY A 101 -8.82 -29.84 -9.67
N ALA A 102 -8.82 -28.67 -9.03
CA ALA A 102 -8.91 -27.40 -9.76
C ALA A 102 -7.69 -27.14 -10.67
N GLY A 103 -6.61 -27.87 -10.45
CA GLY A 103 -5.35 -27.75 -11.15
C GLY A 103 -4.62 -26.43 -10.87
N PRO A 104 -3.30 -26.38 -11.10
CA PRO A 104 -2.51 -25.17 -10.84
C PRO A 104 -2.96 -23.95 -11.68
N ASP A 105 -3.56 -24.15 -12.85
CA ASP A 105 -4.04 -23.06 -13.73
C ASP A 105 -5.22 -22.26 -13.13
N ALA A 106 -5.91 -22.82 -12.13
CA ALA A 106 -6.96 -22.10 -11.43
C ALA A 106 -6.41 -20.91 -10.60
N LEU A 107 -5.13 -20.96 -10.21
CA LEU A 107 -4.46 -19.85 -9.53
C LEU A 107 -4.41 -18.57 -10.36
N ASP A 108 -4.38 -18.67 -11.70
CA ASP A 108 -4.30 -17.51 -12.59
C ASP A 108 -5.56 -16.64 -12.54
N ARG A 109 -6.66 -17.18 -11.99
CA ARG A 109 -7.93 -16.47 -11.81
C ARG A 109 -8.00 -15.70 -10.49
N VAL A 110 -7.07 -15.97 -9.56
CA VAL A 110 -7.03 -15.38 -8.23
C VAL A 110 -6.03 -14.23 -8.21
N ALA A 111 -6.46 -13.07 -7.74
CA ALA A 111 -5.57 -11.91 -7.58
C ALA A 111 -4.67 -12.09 -6.36
N ILE A 112 -3.58 -12.83 -6.50
CA ILE A 112 -2.61 -13.08 -5.43
C ILE A 112 -1.72 -11.85 -5.25
N THR A 113 -1.70 -11.32 -4.03
CA THR A 113 -0.92 -10.14 -3.63
C THR A 113 -0.04 -10.48 -2.43
N PRO A 114 0.88 -9.61 -2.02
CA PRO A 114 1.62 -9.80 -0.77
C PRO A 114 0.74 -9.92 0.49
N ARG A 115 -0.53 -9.50 0.42
CA ARG A 115 -1.52 -9.66 1.49
C ARG A 115 -2.33 -10.95 1.40
N THR A 116 -2.02 -11.83 0.46
CA THR A 116 -2.66 -13.14 0.31
C THR A 116 -1.95 -14.18 1.15
N SER A 117 -2.72 -14.93 1.93
CA SER A 117 -2.27 -16.14 2.63
C SER A 117 -2.80 -17.35 1.90
N VAL A 118 -1.91 -18.28 1.52
CA VAL A 118 -2.27 -19.51 0.84
C VAL A 118 -2.01 -20.71 1.75
N VAL A 119 -3.02 -21.54 1.93
CA VAL A 119 -2.93 -22.79 2.70
C VAL A 119 -3.29 -23.95 1.79
N VAL A 120 -2.32 -24.85 1.58
CA VAL A 120 -2.49 -26.05 0.77
C VAL A 120 -2.80 -27.25 1.68
N ALA A 121 -3.92 -27.92 1.42
CA ALA A 121 -4.45 -29.06 2.18
C ALA A 121 -5.08 -30.13 1.25
N THR A 122 -4.33 -30.58 0.25
CA THR A 122 -4.80 -31.49 -0.82
C THR A 122 -4.63 -32.97 -0.50
N HIS A 123 -4.14 -33.30 0.70
CA HIS A 123 -3.92 -34.69 1.17
C HIS A 123 -2.99 -35.54 0.28
N GLY A 124 -2.16 -34.93 -0.56
CA GLY A 124 -1.18 -35.62 -1.36
C GLY A 124 -1.43 -35.70 -2.83
N GLU A 125 -2.55 -35.21 -3.25
CA GLU A 125 -2.88 -35.12 -4.66
C GLU A 125 -2.34 -33.78 -5.19
N GLU A 126 -1.29 -33.83 -6.02
CA GLU A 126 -0.71 -32.64 -6.70
C GLU A 126 -0.15 -31.55 -5.76
N ASP A 127 0.28 -31.93 -4.52
CA ASP A 127 0.83 -30.94 -3.55
C ASP A 127 2.02 -30.19 -4.14
N GLU A 128 2.96 -30.92 -4.75
CA GLU A 128 4.21 -30.36 -5.26
C GLU A 128 3.97 -29.36 -6.40
N ASP A 129 3.14 -29.72 -7.40
CA ASP A 129 2.85 -28.86 -8.54
C ASP A 129 2.13 -27.57 -8.10
N MET A 130 1.17 -27.71 -7.18
CA MET A 130 0.45 -26.57 -6.62
C MET A 130 1.38 -25.68 -5.81
N LEU A 131 2.22 -26.26 -4.95
CA LEU A 131 3.17 -25.51 -4.12
C LEU A 131 4.24 -24.80 -4.95
N GLU A 132 4.75 -25.44 -6.01
CA GLU A 132 5.71 -24.80 -6.93
C GLU A 132 5.12 -23.52 -7.52
N ARG A 133 3.89 -23.58 -8.01
CA ARG A 133 3.20 -22.41 -8.58
C ARG A 133 2.88 -21.36 -7.55
N VAL A 134 2.35 -21.73 -6.38
CA VAL A 134 2.05 -20.79 -5.30
C VAL A 134 3.32 -20.09 -4.81
N LEU A 135 4.44 -20.82 -4.65
CA LEU A 135 5.73 -20.26 -4.25
C LEU A 135 6.33 -19.31 -5.29
N ALA A 136 5.91 -19.42 -6.55
CA ALA A 136 6.30 -18.46 -7.61
C ALA A 136 5.51 -17.14 -7.55
N THR A 137 4.39 -17.09 -6.81
CA THR A 137 3.57 -15.89 -6.66
C THR A 137 4.11 -14.91 -5.63
N SER A 138 3.47 -13.76 -5.53
CA SER A 138 3.76 -12.75 -4.51
C SER A 138 3.08 -13.00 -3.15
N ALA A 139 2.41 -14.14 -2.93
CA ALA A 139 1.73 -14.44 -1.68
C ALA A 139 2.63 -14.20 -0.46
N GLY A 140 2.13 -13.51 0.55
CA GLY A 140 2.92 -13.18 1.74
C GLY A 140 3.07 -14.36 2.71
N TYR A 141 2.15 -15.31 2.66
CA TYR A 141 2.20 -16.55 3.44
C TYR A 141 1.83 -17.74 2.56
N VAL A 142 2.64 -18.79 2.62
CA VAL A 142 2.39 -20.06 1.93
C VAL A 142 2.63 -21.19 2.91
N SER A 143 1.64 -22.08 3.08
CA SER A 143 1.78 -23.19 4.01
C SER A 143 1.19 -24.50 3.47
N LEU A 144 1.69 -25.61 4.00
CA LEU A 144 1.22 -26.95 3.70
C LEU A 144 0.70 -27.64 4.97
N VAL A 145 -0.55 -28.10 4.93
CA VAL A 145 -1.16 -28.93 5.97
C VAL A 145 -0.68 -30.35 5.80
N ALA A 146 0.32 -30.75 6.57
CA ALA A 146 0.93 -32.07 6.51
C ALA A 146 1.54 -32.49 7.84
N SER A 147 1.73 -33.79 8.06
CA SER A 147 2.58 -34.27 9.15
C SER A 147 4.04 -33.86 8.92
N ARG A 148 4.85 -33.77 10.00
CA ARG A 148 6.27 -33.41 9.89
C ARG A 148 7.03 -34.30 8.90
N LYS A 149 6.74 -35.62 8.88
CA LYS A 149 7.37 -36.58 7.96
C LYS A 149 7.00 -36.26 6.50
N ARG A 150 5.72 -35.98 6.24
CA ARG A 150 5.25 -35.64 4.90
C ARG A 150 5.76 -34.28 4.45
N ALA A 151 5.72 -33.28 5.29
CA ALA A 151 6.26 -31.96 5.00
C ALA A 151 7.72 -32.03 4.55
N ALA A 152 8.55 -32.82 5.24
CA ALA A 152 9.95 -33.01 4.85
C ALA A 152 10.07 -33.70 3.47
N ALA A 153 9.23 -34.68 3.17
CA ALA A 153 9.23 -35.36 1.86
C ALA A 153 8.82 -34.42 0.72
N VAL A 154 7.78 -33.62 0.90
CA VAL A 154 7.32 -32.62 -0.09
C VAL A 154 8.38 -31.56 -0.33
N VAL A 155 9.01 -31.01 0.70
CA VAL A 155 10.10 -30.03 0.56
C VAL A 155 11.27 -30.63 -0.23
N GLU A 156 11.62 -31.89 0.02
CA GLU A 156 12.68 -32.57 -0.73
C GLU A 156 12.28 -32.82 -2.19
N GLY A 157 11.02 -33.20 -2.46
CA GLY A 157 10.47 -33.33 -3.81
C GLY A 157 10.57 -32.02 -4.59
N LEU A 158 10.13 -30.92 -4.00
CA LEU A 158 10.23 -29.58 -4.61
C LEU A 158 11.68 -29.17 -4.91
N ARG A 159 12.61 -29.54 -4.02
CA ARG A 159 14.04 -29.30 -4.25
C ARG A 159 14.57 -30.08 -5.44
N GLN A 160 14.16 -31.34 -5.58
CA GLN A 160 14.54 -32.21 -6.72
C GLN A 160 13.92 -31.71 -8.04
N GLN A 161 12.77 -31.09 -7.99
CA GLN A 161 12.12 -30.43 -9.15
C GLN A 161 12.80 -29.10 -9.52
N GLY A 162 13.78 -28.62 -8.73
CA GLY A 162 14.55 -27.41 -9.02
C GLY A 162 13.96 -26.14 -8.47
N VAL A 163 13.01 -26.19 -7.52
CA VAL A 163 12.48 -25.00 -6.86
C VAL A 163 13.61 -24.30 -6.07
N PRO A 164 13.87 -23.00 -6.31
CA PRO A 164 14.93 -22.25 -5.65
C PRO A 164 14.82 -22.27 -4.12
N VAL A 165 15.96 -22.36 -3.42
CA VAL A 165 16.03 -22.42 -1.94
C VAL A 165 15.34 -21.21 -1.29
N GLU A 166 15.46 -20.04 -1.90
CA GLU A 166 14.83 -18.80 -1.44
C GLU A 166 13.30 -18.92 -1.45
N ARG A 167 12.73 -19.59 -2.44
CA ARG A 167 11.28 -19.85 -2.52
C ARG A 167 10.87 -20.91 -1.53
N LEU A 168 11.64 -22.00 -1.39
CA LEU A 168 11.39 -23.04 -0.39
C LEU A 168 11.41 -22.48 1.05
N GLY A 169 12.28 -21.50 1.32
CA GLY A 169 12.34 -20.82 2.62
C GLY A 169 11.07 -20.05 2.99
N ARG A 170 10.17 -19.79 2.02
CA ARG A 170 8.87 -19.16 2.25
C ARG A 170 7.77 -20.15 2.66
N LEU A 171 7.99 -21.45 2.43
CA LEU A 171 7.03 -22.50 2.75
C LEU A 171 7.02 -22.80 4.24
N LYS A 172 5.86 -22.66 4.88
CA LYS A 172 5.58 -23.13 6.23
C LYS A 172 5.03 -24.56 6.17
N ALA A 173 5.83 -25.52 6.56
CA ALA A 173 5.45 -26.94 6.55
C ALA A 173 6.07 -27.68 7.75
N PRO A 174 5.27 -28.20 8.65
CA PRO A 174 3.81 -28.15 8.75
C PRO A 174 3.24 -26.75 8.95
N ALA A 175 2.00 -26.53 8.46
CA ALA A 175 1.25 -25.29 8.65
C ALA A 175 0.82 -25.11 10.11
N GLY A 176 0.82 -23.85 10.58
CA GLY A 176 0.33 -23.44 11.89
C GLY A 176 1.38 -23.41 12.99
N LEU A 177 1.05 -22.73 14.09
CA LEU A 177 1.86 -22.69 15.29
C LEU A 177 1.85 -24.06 15.99
N ASP A 178 2.97 -24.43 16.59
CA ASP A 178 3.06 -25.67 17.40
C ASP A 178 2.41 -25.44 18.78
N ILE A 179 1.09 -25.63 18.82
CA ILE A 179 0.26 -25.51 20.04
C ILE A 179 -0.20 -26.85 20.57
N GLY A 180 0.34 -27.96 20.03
CA GLY A 180 -0.11 -29.30 20.38
C GLY A 180 -1.47 -29.69 19.75
N ALA A 181 -1.87 -29.04 18.66
CA ALA A 181 -3.13 -29.29 17.95
C ALA A 181 -3.20 -30.73 17.42
N VAL A 182 -4.32 -31.41 17.69
CA VAL A 182 -4.60 -32.79 17.28
C VAL A 182 -5.80 -32.89 16.37
N THR A 183 -6.88 -32.18 16.70
CA THR A 183 -8.11 -32.22 15.91
C THR A 183 -8.02 -31.28 14.70
N PRO A 184 -8.79 -31.54 13.62
CA PRO A 184 -8.84 -30.64 12.45
C PRO A 184 -9.18 -29.20 12.82
N THR A 185 -10.06 -29.00 13.80
CA THR A 185 -10.48 -27.68 14.28
C THR A 185 -9.32 -26.96 14.97
N GLU A 186 -8.58 -27.66 15.84
CA GLU A 186 -7.40 -27.08 16.51
C GLU A 186 -6.27 -26.74 15.51
N ILE A 187 -6.09 -27.59 14.49
CA ILE A 187 -5.14 -27.33 13.41
C ILE A 187 -5.55 -26.06 12.66
N ALA A 188 -6.85 -25.90 12.32
CA ALA A 188 -7.33 -24.68 11.68
C ALA A 188 -7.09 -23.42 12.53
N VAL A 189 -7.31 -23.50 13.85
CA VAL A 189 -7.02 -22.42 14.80
C VAL A 189 -5.53 -22.10 14.81
N SER A 190 -4.65 -23.10 14.86
CA SER A 190 -3.19 -22.90 14.88
C SER A 190 -2.68 -22.22 13.61
N ILE A 191 -3.24 -22.58 12.45
CA ILE A 191 -2.90 -21.97 11.16
C ILE A 191 -3.37 -20.50 11.13
N LEU A 192 -4.60 -20.23 11.53
CA LEU A 192 -5.11 -18.86 11.56
C LEU A 192 -4.32 -17.98 12.54
N ALA A 193 -3.94 -18.52 13.69
CA ALA A 193 -3.12 -17.81 14.67
C ALA A 193 -1.72 -17.48 14.09
N GLU A 194 -1.09 -18.39 13.35
CA GLU A 194 0.19 -18.12 12.66
C GLU A 194 0.04 -17.01 11.62
N ILE A 195 -1.02 -17.06 10.80
CA ILE A 195 -1.32 -16.04 9.80
C ILE A 195 -1.49 -14.66 10.47
N ILE A 196 -2.28 -14.58 11.54
CA ILE A 196 -2.51 -13.33 12.28
C ILE A 196 -1.21 -12.83 12.90
N GLN A 197 -0.39 -13.70 13.49
CA GLN A 197 0.91 -13.35 14.07
C GLN A 197 1.84 -12.74 13.02
N LEU A 198 1.90 -13.34 11.83
CA LEU A 198 2.69 -12.82 10.72
C LEU A 198 2.17 -11.47 10.21
N HIS A 199 0.86 -11.31 10.05
CA HIS A 199 0.24 -10.06 9.62
C HIS A 199 0.49 -8.89 10.59
N ARG A 200 0.70 -9.18 11.88
CA ARG A 200 1.01 -8.20 12.92
C ARG A 200 2.50 -7.97 13.14
N SER A 201 3.34 -8.78 12.48
CA SER A 201 4.79 -8.63 12.56
C SER A 201 5.30 -7.58 11.58
N GLU A 202 6.42 -6.94 11.90
CA GLU A 202 7.15 -6.03 10.99
C GLU A 202 7.65 -6.72 9.70
N LYS A 203 7.65 -8.05 9.67
CA LYS A 203 8.08 -8.87 8.53
C LYS A 203 7.00 -9.05 7.47
N TRP A 204 5.75 -8.63 7.77
CA TRP A 204 4.69 -8.72 6.76
C TRP A 204 4.97 -7.75 5.62
N PRO A 205 4.87 -8.21 4.35
CA PRO A 205 5.20 -7.36 3.22
C PRO A 205 4.35 -6.11 3.21
N VAL A 206 5.01 -4.97 3.33
CA VAL A 206 4.41 -3.65 3.15
C VAL A 206 4.07 -3.49 1.67
N ILE A 207 2.97 -2.86 1.34
CA ILE A 207 2.60 -2.59 -0.05
C ILE A 207 3.57 -1.53 -0.60
N ASP A 208 4.65 -1.95 -1.25
CA ASP A 208 5.64 -1.05 -1.85
C ASP A 208 5.21 -0.45 -3.19
N SER A 209 4.11 -0.94 -3.76
CA SER A 209 3.55 -0.39 -4.98
C SER A 209 2.26 0.37 -4.67
N PRO A 210 2.08 1.60 -5.18
CA PRO A 210 0.76 2.18 -5.23
C PRO A 210 -0.12 1.21 -6.01
N VAL A 211 -1.20 0.74 -5.39
CA VAL A 211 -2.24 -0.03 -6.08
C VAL A 211 -2.54 0.71 -7.39
N PRO A 212 -2.35 0.09 -8.57
CA PRO A 212 -2.76 0.73 -9.80
C PRO A 212 -4.23 1.12 -9.63
N PRO A 213 -4.65 2.32 -10.06
CA PRO A 213 -6.02 2.73 -9.91
C PRO A 213 -6.89 1.62 -10.50
N SER A 214 -7.65 0.97 -9.64
CA SER A 214 -8.57 -0.08 -10.01
C SER A 214 -9.37 0.37 -11.22
N ALA A 215 -9.37 -0.43 -12.29
CA ALA A 215 -10.19 -0.26 -13.47
C ALA A 215 -11.71 -0.43 -13.18
N ALA A 216 -12.13 -0.24 -11.96
CA ALA A 216 -13.48 -0.43 -11.49
C ALA A 216 -13.98 0.79 -10.73
N LEU A 217 -14.20 1.88 -11.43
CA LEU A 217 -15.25 2.87 -11.20
C LEU A 217 -15.19 3.83 -12.37
N ARG A 218 -15.68 3.39 -13.52
CA ARG A 218 -16.13 4.32 -14.56
C ARG A 218 -17.30 5.09 -13.96
N PRO A 219 -17.22 6.42 -13.83
CA PRO A 219 -18.41 7.18 -13.52
C PRO A 219 -19.40 6.98 -14.68
N THR A 220 -20.59 6.51 -14.36
CA THR A 220 -21.73 6.54 -15.27
C THR A 220 -21.90 7.95 -15.81
N ALA A 221 -22.08 8.04 -17.11
CA ALA A 221 -22.20 9.22 -17.91
C ALA A 221 -23.00 10.34 -17.25
N ALA A 222 -22.38 11.50 -17.12
CA ALA A 222 -23.08 12.76 -16.91
C ALA A 222 -23.85 13.14 -18.20
N ARG A 223 -25.06 13.61 -17.99
CA ARG A 223 -25.99 14.12 -19.02
C ARG A 223 -25.37 15.23 -19.89
N PRO A 224 -25.70 15.31 -21.16
CA PRO A 224 -25.25 16.41 -22.02
C PRO A 224 -26.10 17.65 -21.79
N GLY A 225 -25.45 18.80 -21.81
CA GLY A 225 -26.14 20.09 -22.01
C GLY A 225 -25.50 21.22 -21.22
N MET A 226 -24.59 21.93 -21.81
CA MET A 226 -24.69 23.36 -22.11
C MET A 226 -23.39 23.83 -22.76
N GLU A 227 -23.53 24.16 -24.03
CA GLU A 227 -22.55 24.88 -24.82
C GLU A 227 -22.40 26.32 -24.31
N SER A 228 -21.18 26.79 -24.17
CA SER A 228 -20.89 28.21 -24.37
C SER A 228 -19.59 28.37 -25.12
N SER A 229 -19.74 28.90 -26.30
CA SER A 229 -18.73 29.34 -27.25
C SER A 229 -17.89 30.50 -26.70
N ALA A 230 -16.59 30.45 -26.91
CA ALA A 230 -15.77 31.63 -27.20
C ALA A 230 -14.41 31.20 -27.79
N SER A 231 -14.32 31.47 -29.04
CA SER A 231 -13.28 31.81 -30.01
C SER A 231 -11.82 31.94 -29.52
N ASP A 232 -10.99 31.23 -30.27
CA ASP A 232 -9.79 31.59 -31.01
C ASP A 232 -8.82 32.64 -30.46
N ALA A 233 -7.61 32.20 -30.28
CA ALA A 233 -6.40 32.75 -30.90
C ALA A 233 -5.20 31.80 -30.62
N GLY A 234 -4.65 31.26 -31.70
CA GLY A 234 -3.47 30.39 -31.67
C GLY A 234 -2.20 31.12 -31.31
N VAL A 235 -1.23 30.37 -30.84
CA VAL A 235 0.18 30.37 -31.27
C VAL A 235 0.87 29.07 -30.83
N SER A 236 1.55 28.52 -31.77
CA SER A 236 2.46 27.40 -31.91
C SER A 236 3.49 27.12 -30.79
N ALA A 237 3.88 25.84 -30.76
CA ALA A 237 5.16 25.23 -30.42
C ALA A 237 5.32 24.64 -29.02
N ALA A 238 5.28 23.32 -29.02
CA ALA A 238 6.14 22.35 -28.33
C ALA A 238 6.95 22.82 -27.10
N THR A 239 6.56 22.33 -25.93
CA THR A 239 7.49 21.78 -24.91
C THR A 239 6.63 21.18 -23.80
N GLY A 240 6.95 19.95 -23.34
CA GLY A 240 6.23 19.28 -22.25
C GLY A 240 6.19 20.13 -20.97
N PRO A 241 5.40 19.79 -19.98
CA PRO A 241 5.22 20.61 -18.78
C PRO A 241 6.57 20.75 -18.06
N GLN A 242 7.18 21.93 -18.15
CA GLN A 242 8.38 22.26 -17.39
C GLN A 242 7.98 22.38 -15.91
N GLU A 243 8.49 21.44 -15.12
CA GLU A 243 8.42 21.51 -13.65
C GLU A 243 9.75 22.06 -13.14
N VAL A 244 9.68 23.02 -12.22
CA VAL A 244 10.82 23.59 -11.52
C VAL A 244 10.65 23.42 -10.01
N VAL A 245 11.74 23.41 -9.29
CA VAL A 245 11.70 23.24 -7.83
C VAL A 245 11.66 24.59 -7.14
N ASP A 246 10.71 24.79 -6.23
CA ASP A 246 10.66 25.96 -5.34
C ASP A 246 11.90 25.98 -4.42
N PRO A 247 12.76 26.99 -4.48
CA PRO A 247 14.02 26.99 -3.72
C PRO A 247 13.83 27.13 -2.22
N VAL A 248 12.66 27.56 -1.75
CA VAL A 248 12.38 27.77 -0.32
C VAL A 248 11.93 26.48 0.36
N CYS A 249 11.06 25.69 -0.30
CA CYS A 249 10.46 24.51 0.31
C CYS A 249 10.76 23.20 -0.43
N GLY A 250 11.40 23.25 -1.60
CA GLY A 250 11.77 22.05 -2.37
C GLY A 250 10.63 21.41 -3.16
N MET A 251 9.47 22.04 -3.27
CA MET A 251 8.33 21.50 -4.00
C MET A 251 8.44 21.70 -5.52
N ALA A 252 7.96 20.71 -6.29
CA ALA A 252 7.83 20.84 -7.72
C ALA A 252 6.69 21.81 -8.08
N VAL A 253 6.97 22.76 -8.96
CA VAL A 253 6.04 23.80 -9.41
C VAL A 253 5.93 23.73 -10.92
N LYS A 254 4.72 23.57 -11.44
CA LYS A 254 4.46 23.63 -12.89
C LYS A 254 4.54 25.07 -13.37
N VAL A 255 5.52 25.37 -14.22
CA VAL A 255 5.77 26.71 -14.74
C VAL A 255 4.53 27.32 -15.40
N ALA A 256 3.77 26.50 -16.14
CA ALA A 256 2.57 26.94 -16.87
C ALA A 256 1.42 27.44 -15.95
N THR A 257 1.34 26.97 -14.71
CA THR A 257 0.27 27.30 -13.75
C THR A 257 0.76 28.07 -12.54
N ALA A 258 2.05 28.38 -12.46
CA ALA A 258 2.66 29.05 -11.32
C ALA A 258 2.17 30.52 -11.19
N ARG A 259 1.44 30.78 -10.11
CA ARG A 259 0.91 32.12 -9.77
C ARG A 259 1.96 33.03 -9.13
N TYR A 260 2.95 32.46 -8.44
CA TYR A 260 3.95 33.20 -7.67
C TYR A 260 5.31 33.06 -8.32
N ARG A 261 5.91 34.22 -8.67
CA ARG A 261 7.21 34.27 -9.34
C ARG A 261 7.97 35.54 -8.94
N SER A 262 9.31 35.47 -8.88
CA SER A 262 10.22 36.59 -8.70
C SER A 262 11.30 36.57 -9.76
N LYS A 263 11.84 37.75 -10.13
CA LYS A 263 12.98 37.87 -11.04
C LYS A 263 14.22 38.25 -10.26
N VAL A 264 15.26 37.40 -10.31
CA VAL A 264 16.56 37.67 -9.68
C VAL A 264 17.66 37.29 -10.65
N GLY A 265 18.61 38.21 -10.88
CA GLY A 265 19.74 37.96 -11.77
C GLY A 265 19.37 37.59 -13.23
N GLY A 266 18.25 38.12 -13.73
CA GLY A 266 17.75 37.83 -15.08
C GLY A 266 17.01 36.49 -15.22
N ARG A 267 16.90 35.69 -14.15
CA ARG A 267 16.16 34.41 -14.12
C ARG A 267 14.83 34.57 -13.42
N THR A 268 13.81 33.85 -13.88
CA THR A 268 12.52 33.77 -13.19
C THR A 268 12.51 32.56 -12.28
N VAL A 269 12.24 32.80 -11.00
CA VAL A 269 12.08 31.77 -9.96
C VAL A 269 10.60 31.64 -9.68
N TYR A 270 10.13 30.40 -9.57
CA TYR A 270 8.71 30.07 -9.37
C TYR A 270 8.52 29.46 -7.98
N PHE A 271 7.40 29.80 -7.34
CA PHE A 271 7.09 29.37 -5.99
C PHE A 271 5.74 28.69 -5.91
N CYS A 272 5.63 27.72 -5.04
CA CYS A 272 4.40 27.00 -4.78
C CYS A 272 3.32 27.87 -4.13
N CYS A 273 3.70 28.87 -3.33
CA CYS A 273 2.79 29.77 -2.61
C CYS A 273 3.36 31.18 -2.39
N GLY A 274 2.48 32.09 -1.99
CA GLY A 274 2.87 33.48 -1.68
C GLY A 274 3.86 33.61 -0.51
N GLY A 275 3.77 32.72 0.49
CA GLY A 275 4.70 32.70 1.63
C GLY A 275 6.13 32.35 1.22
N CYS A 276 6.33 31.37 0.32
CA CYS A 276 7.65 31.06 -0.22
C CYS A 276 8.22 32.22 -1.01
N LYS A 277 7.38 32.87 -1.85
CA LYS A 277 7.79 34.09 -2.56
C LYS A 277 8.24 35.18 -1.61
N THR A 278 7.46 35.50 -0.57
CA THR A 278 7.79 36.56 0.41
C THR A 278 9.09 36.25 1.16
N LYS A 279 9.31 34.98 1.57
CA LYS A 279 10.58 34.57 2.23
C LYS A 279 11.77 34.69 1.31
N PHE A 280 11.60 34.33 0.04
CA PHE A 280 12.63 34.46 -0.97
C PHE A 280 12.96 35.93 -1.25
N ASP A 281 11.95 36.79 -1.44
CA ASP A 281 12.14 38.20 -1.74
C ASP A 281 12.80 38.96 -0.56
N ALA A 282 12.58 38.51 0.68
CA ALA A 282 13.21 39.07 1.86
C ALA A 282 14.69 38.69 2.03
N ALA A 283 15.13 37.54 1.52
CA ALA A 283 16.49 37.06 1.62
C ALA A 283 16.86 36.12 0.47
N PRO A 284 17.02 36.61 -0.77
CA PRO A 284 17.24 35.75 -1.97
C PRO A 284 18.53 34.90 -1.87
N ASP A 285 19.57 35.44 -1.24
CA ASP A 285 20.88 34.80 -1.10
C ASP A 285 20.83 33.52 -0.22
N ARG A 286 19.80 33.38 0.61
CA ARG A 286 19.60 32.21 1.47
C ARG A 286 19.02 31.01 0.70
N TYR A 287 18.47 31.23 -0.50
CA TYR A 287 17.74 30.24 -1.27
C TYR A 287 18.27 30.21 -2.71
N PRO A 288 19.51 29.73 -2.95
CA PRO A 288 20.05 29.67 -4.30
C PRO A 288 19.15 28.78 -5.17
N PRO A 289 18.84 29.20 -6.41
CA PRO A 289 18.06 28.37 -7.33
C PRO A 289 18.86 27.10 -7.64
N ARG A 290 18.23 25.95 -7.44
CA ARG A 290 18.77 24.61 -7.73
C ARG A 290 18.58 24.25 -9.17
#